data_24b27d75de3a98c91f2dd22f2944dce7
#
_entry.id   24b27d75de3a98c91f2dd22f2944dce7
#
_cell.length_a   1.000
_cell.length_b   1.000
_cell.length_c   1.000
_cell.angle_alpha   90.00
_cell.angle_beta   90.00
_cell.angle_gamma   90.00
#
_symmetry.space_group_name_H-M   'P 1'
#
loop_
_entity.id
_entity.type
_entity.pdbx_description
1 polymer ?
#
loop_
_entity_poly.entity_id
_entity_poly.type
_entity_poly.pdbx_seq_one_letter_code
_entity_poly.pdbx_strand_id
1 'polypeptide(L)'
;EPLVRRGFVHLCKEISKIEQIEDIAITTNGVHLKNMADDLFENKVKRINFSLDTLVKEKYNDITRRNDFEKTMESLFYAIEKGFKVKLNVVLIGGFNDDEIENFVKLANDYDLEVRFIELMQIGETANWSKDKFVSNKIVLEKVPKLEFDGVSGVAKIYKIKGQKGKIGLISPISCSFCS
;
A
#
# COMPACT_ATOMS: atom_id res chain seq x y z
N GLU A 1 9.05 -9.66 4.72
CA GLU A 1 9.69 -8.78 3.72
C GLU A 1 10.51 -9.61 2.72
N PRO A 2 10.05 -9.76 1.46
CA PRO A 2 10.69 -10.63 0.47
C PRO A 2 12.08 -10.11 0.04
N LEU A 3 12.28 -8.80 0.05
CA LEU A 3 13.52 -8.18 -0.45
C LEU A 3 14.73 -8.39 0.48
N VAL A 4 14.55 -8.92 1.69
CA VAL A 4 15.68 -9.33 2.55
C VAL A 4 16.16 -10.75 2.25
N ARG A 5 15.40 -11.53 1.45
CA ARG A 5 15.78 -12.91 1.11
C ARG A 5 16.95 -12.93 0.15
N ARG A 6 18.00 -13.63 0.50
CA ARG A 6 19.13 -13.89 -0.42
C ARG A 6 18.64 -14.54 -1.72
N GLY A 7 19.07 -14.02 -2.87
CA GLY A 7 18.71 -14.55 -4.18
C GLY A 7 17.29 -14.26 -4.63
N PHE A 8 16.58 -13.29 -4.01
CA PHE A 8 15.21 -12.98 -4.39
C PHE A 8 15.09 -12.51 -5.86
N VAL A 9 16.00 -11.66 -6.31
CA VAL A 9 16.07 -11.24 -7.73
C VAL A 9 16.30 -12.44 -8.65
N HIS A 10 17.21 -13.35 -8.27
CA HIS A 10 17.44 -14.58 -9.02
C HIS A 10 16.17 -15.46 -9.09
N LEU A 11 15.43 -15.59 -7.99
CA LEU A 11 14.14 -16.28 -7.97
C LEU A 11 13.16 -15.65 -8.98
N CYS A 12 13.02 -14.32 -8.96
CA CYS A 12 12.16 -13.60 -9.91
C CYS A 12 12.60 -13.85 -11.36
N LYS A 13 13.91 -13.85 -11.62
CA LYS A 13 14.48 -14.18 -12.92
C LYS A 13 14.14 -15.60 -13.38
N GLU A 14 14.24 -16.60 -12.51
CA GLU A 14 13.87 -17.98 -12.86
C GLU A 14 12.34 -18.11 -13.10
N ILE A 15 11.53 -17.49 -12.27
CA ILE A 15 10.06 -17.46 -12.45
C ILE A 15 9.71 -16.77 -13.79
N SER A 16 10.40 -15.68 -14.14
CA SER A 16 10.10 -14.93 -15.37
C SER A 16 10.34 -15.71 -16.67
N LYS A 17 11.11 -16.81 -16.63
CA LYS A 17 11.35 -17.71 -17.76
C LYS A 17 10.16 -18.63 -18.05
N ILE A 18 9.24 -18.77 -17.09
CA ILE A 18 8.04 -19.57 -17.27
C ILE A 18 7.08 -18.78 -18.17
N GLU A 19 6.79 -19.32 -19.37
CA GLU A 19 6.02 -18.62 -20.41
C GLU A 19 4.60 -18.27 -19.96
N GLN A 20 3.98 -19.13 -19.13
CA GLN A 20 2.62 -18.94 -18.62
C GLN A 20 2.51 -17.82 -17.56
N ILE A 21 3.65 -17.34 -17.04
CA ILE A 21 3.68 -16.23 -16.08
C ILE A 21 3.92 -14.92 -16.85
N GLU A 22 2.85 -14.12 -16.96
CA GLU A 22 2.89 -12.85 -17.68
C GLU A 22 3.46 -11.71 -16.82
N ASP A 23 3.14 -11.69 -15.53
CA ASP A 23 3.70 -10.71 -14.59
C ASP A 23 3.88 -11.31 -13.18
N ILE A 24 4.73 -10.66 -12.38
CA ILE A 24 4.98 -10.99 -10.98
C ILE A 24 4.63 -9.78 -10.13
N ALA A 25 3.88 -10.00 -9.06
CA ALA A 25 3.58 -8.97 -8.06
C ALA A 25 4.34 -9.28 -6.76
N ILE A 26 4.85 -8.24 -6.11
CA ILE A 26 5.48 -8.36 -4.79
C ILE A 26 4.78 -7.44 -3.79
N THR A 27 4.84 -7.83 -2.52
CA THR A 27 4.43 -6.98 -1.40
C THR A 27 5.68 -6.66 -0.58
N THR A 28 5.93 -5.38 -0.31
CA THR A 28 7.16 -4.92 0.35
C THR A 28 6.91 -3.66 1.19
N ASN A 29 7.72 -3.48 2.24
CA ASN A 29 7.82 -2.22 2.98
C ASN A 29 8.71 -1.17 2.28
N GLY A 30 9.30 -1.52 1.14
CA GLY A 30 10.06 -0.62 0.29
C GLY A 30 11.51 -0.33 0.68
N VAL A 31 11.96 -0.64 1.89
CA VAL A 31 13.30 -0.24 2.42
C VAL A 31 14.44 -0.65 1.49
N HIS A 32 14.33 -1.80 0.83
CA HIS A 32 15.37 -2.34 -0.07
C HIS A 32 15.01 -2.23 -1.56
N LEU A 33 13.82 -1.73 -1.89
CA LEU A 33 13.27 -1.80 -3.23
C LEU A 33 14.11 -1.03 -4.26
N LYS A 34 14.53 0.19 -3.95
CA LYS A 34 15.31 1.04 -4.87
C LYS A 34 16.56 0.33 -5.40
N ASN A 35 17.25 -0.41 -4.54
CA ASN A 35 18.50 -1.10 -4.90
C ASN A 35 18.30 -2.32 -5.82
N MET A 36 17.08 -2.82 -5.94
CA MET A 36 16.73 -4.02 -6.71
C MET A 36 15.71 -3.71 -7.82
N ALA A 37 15.22 -2.49 -7.89
CA ALA A 37 14.07 -2.14 -8.73
C ALA A 37 14.32 -2.38 -10.21
N ASP A 38 15.51 -2.07 -10.71
CA ASP A 38 15.85 -2.26 -12.12
C ASP A 38 15.82 -3.73 -12.50
N ASP A 39 16.54 -4.56 -11.73
CA ASP A 39 16.57 -6.00 -11.95
C ASP A 39 15.18 -6.63 -11.83
N LEU A 40 14.40 -6.22 -10.85
CA LEU A 40 13.03 -6.71 -10.66
C LEU A 40 12.15 -6.33 -11.84
N PHE A 41 12.23 -5.08 -12.31
CA PHE A 41 11.43 -4.59 -13.43
C PHE A 41 11.76 -5.35 -14.74
N GLU A 42 13.03 -5.64 -14.99
CA GLU A 42 13.48 -6.43 -16.14
C GLU A 42 13.01 -7.88 -16.08
N ASN A 43 12.84 -8.43 -14.88
CA ASN A 43 12.40 -9.81 -14.66
C ASN A 43 10.88 -9.95 -14.40
N LYS A 44 10.04 -9.24 -15.16
CA LYS A 44 8.57 -9.30 -15.15
C LYS A 44 7.90 -8.90 -13.82
N VAL A 45 8.62 -8.37 -12.85
CA VAL A 45 7.99 -7.76 -11.66
C VAL A 45 7.46 -6.40 -12.08
N LYS A 46 6.16 -6.31 -12.34
CA LYS A 46 5.53 -5.07 -12.83
C LYS A 46 4.59 -4.44 -11.81
N ARG A 47 4.20 -5.19 -10.77
CA ARG A 47 3.25 -4.74 -9.74
C ARG A 47 3.87 -4.79 -8.36
N ILE A 48 3.72 -3.71 -7.62
CA ILE A 48 4.19 -3.61 -6.24
C ILE A 48 3.03 -3.23 -5.33
N ASN A 49 2.76 -4.07 -4.33
CA ASN A 49 1.95 -3.69 -3.19
C ASN A 49 2.92 -3.12 -2.13
N PHE A 50 2.91 -1.82 -2.01
CA PHE A 50 3.80 -1.09 -1.11
C PHE A 50 3.09 -0.86 0.23
N SER A 51 3.71 -1.27 1.33
CA SER A 51 3.12 -1.09 2.67
C SER A 51 3.71 0.14 3.35
N LEU A 52 2.87 1.15 3.62
CA LEU A 52 3.28 2.38 4.27
C LEU A 52 2.09 2.99 5.02
N ASP A 53 2.09 2.92 6.33
CA ASP A 53 0.95 3.31 7.15
C ASP A 53 0.91 4.81 7.48
N THR A 54 1.98 5.56 7.26
CA THR A 54 2.05 7.00 7.54
C THR A 54 3.01 7.73 6.60
N LEU A 55 2.70 8.98 6.29
CA LEU A 55 3.55 9.92 5.54
C LEU A 55 4.37 10.84 6.47
N VAL A 56 4.28 10.64 7.78
CA VAL A 56 4.98 11.42 8.81
C VAL A 56 6.15 10.61 9.36
N LYS A 57 7.35 11.15 9.23
CA LYS A 57 8.61 10.47 9.61
C LYS A 57 8.62 9.98 11.05
N GLU A 58 8.20 10.82 11.99
CA GLU A 58 8.17 10.51 13.40
C GLU A 58 7.24 9.33 13.69
N LYS A 59 6.02 9.36 13.15
CA LYS A 59 5.06 8.27 13.25
C LYS A 59 5.58 6.97 12.62
N TYR A 60 6.26 7.08 11.46
CA TYR A 60 6.89 5.93 10.80
C TYR A 60 7.95 5.27 11.69
N ASN A 61 8.84 6.08 12.26
CA ASN A 61 9.90 5.59 13.13
C ASN A 61 9.33 4.92 14.39
N ASP A 62 8.28 5.48 14.96
CA ASP A 62 7.61 4.94 16.16
C ASP A 62 6.96 3.58 15.88
N ILE A 63 6.17 3.46 14.81
CA ILE A 63 5.44 2.22 14.53
C ILE A 63 6.35 1.11 14.01
N THR A 64 7.35 1.45 13.18
CA THR A 64 8.29 0.47 12.62
C THR A 64 9.45 0.16 13.54
N ARG A 65 9.71 1.02 14.53
CA ARG A 65 10.92 1.01 15.39
C ARG A 65 12.21 1.06 14.57
N ARG A 66 12.19 1.78 13.45
CA ARG A 66 13.29 1.92 12.48
C ARG A 66 13.37 3.36 11.99
N ASN A 67 14.53 3.74 11.50
CA ASN A 67 14.78 5.07 10.95
C ASN A 67 15.04 4.98 9.42
N ASP A 68 14.14 4.28 8.70
CA ASP A 68 14.27 4.03 7.25
C ASP A 68 13.24 4.82 6.42
N PHE A 69 12.58 5.85 7.00
CA PHE A 69 11.51 6.59 6.34
C PHE A 69 11.95 7.18 4.99
N GLU A 70 13.09 7.87 4.94
CA GLU A 70 13.62 8.49 3.73
C GLU A 70 13.89 7.44 2.64
N LYS A 71 14.52 6.32 2.99
CA LYS A 71 14.78 5.21 2.04
C LYS A 71 13.47 4.63 1.51
N THR A 72 12.46 4.50 2.37
CA THR A 72 11.14 4.01 2.00
C THR A 72 10.46 4.96 1.02
N MET A 73 10.47 6.26 1.30
CA MET A 73 9.90 7.28 0.41
C MET A 73 10.66 7.38 -0.93
N GLU A 74 11.99 7.37 -0.90
CA GLU A 74 12.80 7.32 -2.13
C GLU A 74 12.47 6.10 -2.98
N SER A 75 12.29 4.94 -2.36
CA SER A 75 11.93 3.70 -3.04
C SER A 75 10.54 3.77 -3.66
N LEU A 76 9.57 4.38 -2.98
CA LEU A 76 8.22 4.59 -3.49
C LEU A 76 8.26 5.45 -4.75
N PHE A 77 8.88 6.62 -4.70
CA PHE A 77 8.95 7.52 -5.85
C PHE A 77 9.77 6.93 -7.00
N TYR A 78 10.88 6.25 -6.70
CA TYR A 78 11.65 5.55 -7.73
C TYR A 78 10.82 4.47 -8.44
N ALA A 79 10.04 3.69 -7.70
CA ALA A 79 9.17 2.68 -8.30
C ALA A 79 8.11 3.29 -9.22
N ILE A 80 7.53 4.43 -8.82
CA ILE A 80 6.56 5.17 -9.64
C ILE A 80 7.22 5.67 -10.92
N GLU A 81 8.36 6.35 -10.81
CA GLU A 81 9.12 6.90 -11.92
C GLU A 81 9.58 5.81 -12.91
N LYS A 82 10.01 4.65 -12.39
CA LYS A 82 10.40 3.48 -13.19
C LYS A 82 9.24 2.85 -13.95
N GLY A 83 8.00 3.16 -13.59
CA GLY A 83 6.79 2.65 -14.26
C GLY A 83 6.22 1.37 -13.67
N PHE A 84 6.54 1.03 -12.43
CA PHE A 84 5.82 -0.01 -11.72
C PHE A 84 4.37 0.40 -11.48
N LYS A 85 3.45 -0.57 -11.56
CA LYS A 85 2.07 -0.40 -11.09
C LYS A 85 2.06 -0.51 -9.56
N VAL A 86 2.12 0.63 -8.88
CA VAL A 86 2.19 0.68 -7.42
C VAL A 86 0.80 0.76 -6.83
N LYS A 87 0.52 -0.13 -5.85
CA LYS A 87 -0.61 -0.04 -4.93
C LYS A 87 -0.05 0.23 -3.54
N LEU A 88 -0.45 1.34 -2.94
CA LEU A 88 -0.02 1.72 -1.60
C LEU A 88 -1.04 1.24 -0.58
N ASN A 89 -0.67 0.28 0.25
CA ASN A 89 -1.51 -0.25 1.31
C ASN A 89 -1.26 0.50 2.61
N VAL A 90 -2.34 0.98 3.21
CA VAL A 90 -2.35 1.77 4.46
C VAL A 90 -3.33 1.11 5.42
N VAL A 91 -2.87 0.59 6.54
CA VAL A 91 -3.76 0.13 7.61
C VAL A 91 -4.21 1.34 8.42
N LEU A 92 -5.54 1.59 8.47
CA LEU A 92 -6.09 2.69 9.26
C LEU A 92 -6.10 2.34 10.75
N ILE A 93 -5.51 3.23 11.55
CA ILE A 93 -5.36 3.08 13.00
C ILE A 93 -5.87 4.36 13.66
N GLY A 94 -6.93 4.26 14.46
CA GLY A 94 -7.54 5.39 15.15
C GLY A 94 -6.57 6.13 16.08
N GLY A 95 -6.56 7.45 15.99
CA GLY A 95 -5.65 8.32 16.73
C GLY A 95 -4.18 8.18 16.36
N PHE A 96 -3.87 7.56 15.22
CA PHE A 96 -2.51 7.43 14.72
C PHE A 96 -2.34 8.03 13.32
N ASN A 97 -3.04 7.51 12.32
CA ASN A 97 -2.91 7.95 10.93
C ASN A 97 -4.24 8.32 10.26
N ASP A 98 -5.33 8.28 11.00
CA ASP A 98 -6.65 8.70 10.51
C ASP A 98 -6.72 10.21 10.19
N ASP A 99 -5.78 11.01 10.70
CA ASP A 99 -5.56 12.41 10.35
C ASP A 99 -4.84 12.62 9.00
N GLU A 100 -4.23 11.57 8.43
CA GLU A 100 -3.46 11.64 7.19
C GLU A 100 -4.26 11.22 5.93
N ILE A 101 -5.53 10.86 6.06
CA ILE A 101 -6.37 10.35 4.95
C ILE A 101 -6.34 11.30 3.74
N GLU A 102 -6.52 12.60 3.96
CA GLU A 102 -6.51 13.59 2.88
C GLU A 102 -5.15 13.69 2.19
N ASN A 103 -4.06 13.55 2.95
CA ASN A 103 -2.70 13.56 2.42
C ASN A 103 -2.43 12.33 1.53
N PHE A 104 -2.90 11.15 1.93
CA PHE A 104 -2.82 9.95 1.09
C PHE A 104 -3.67 10.07 -0.17
N VAL A 105 -4.87 10.64 -0.08
CA VAL A 105 -5.71 10.91 -1.26
C VAL A 105 -5.04 11.89 -2.20
N LYS A 106 -4.42 12.94 -1.67
CA LYS A 106 -3.64 13.88 -2.47
C LYS A 106 -2.46 13.18 -3.16
N LEU A 107 -1.69 12.37 -2.42
CA LEU A 107 -0.59 11.58 -2.97
C LEU A 107 -1.07 10.67 -4.12
N ALA A 108 -2.22 9.99 -3.95
CA ALA A 108 -2.80 9.15 -4.99
C ALA A 108 -3.04 9.92 -6.29
N ASN A 109 -3.59 11.13 -6.19
CA ASN A 109 -3.91 11.95 -7.36
C ASN A 109 -2.67 12.59 -8.01
N ASP A 110 -1.70 13.03 -7.19
CA ASP A 110 -0.47 13.66 -7.68
C ASP A 110 0.38 12.67 -8.50
N TYR A 111 0.36 11.38 -8.15
CA TYR A 111 1.23 10.36 -8.75
C TYR A 111 0.48 9.24 -9.51
N ASP A 112 -0.81 9.38 -9.76
CA ASP A 112 -1.63 8.35 -10.42
C ASP A 112 -1.55 6.97 -9.73
N LEU A 113 -1.66 6.96 -8.40
CA LEU A 113 -1.57 5.76 -7.58
C LEU A 113 -2.93 5.17 -7.21
N GLU A 114 -2.93 3.89 -6.85
CA GLU A 114 -4.01 3.28 -6.09
C GLU A 114 -3.61 3.19 -4.62
N VAL A 115 -4.16 4.07 -3.77
CA VAL A 115 -4.01 3.98 -2.32
C VAL A 115 -5.15 3.15 -1.74
N ARG A 116 -4.83 2.14 -0.95
CA ARG A 116 -5.77 1.22 -0.32
C ARG A 116 -5.78 1.41 1.18
N PHE A 117 -6.89 1.90 1.72
CA PHE A 117 -7.13 1.93 3.15
C PHE A 117 -7.72 0.60 3.60
N ILE A 118 -7.09 -0.01 4.61
CA ILE A 118 -7.43 -1.33 5.14
C ILE A 118 -7.86 -1.16 6.59
N GLU A 119 -9.03 -1.65 6.96
CA GLU A 119 -9.45 -1.66 8.35
C GLU A 119 -8.52 -2.52 9.21
N LEU A 120 -8.13 -2.01 10.36
CA LEU A 120 -7.29 -2.72 11.33
C LEU A 120 -7.99 -3.99 11.80
N MET A 121 -7.34 -5.13 11.59
CA MET A 121 -7.74 -6.41 12.16
C MET A 121 -7.02 -6.65 13.48
N GLN A 122 -7.75 -6.91 14.55
CA GLN A 122 -7.19 -7.21 15.88
C GLN A 122 -6.73 -8.68 15.95
N ILE A 123 -5.67 -9.00 15.24
CA ILE A 123 -5.05 -10.34 15.19
C ILE A 123 -3.54 -10.24 15.45
N GLY A 124 -2.95 -11.31 15.93
CA GLY A 124 -1.50 -11.33 16.23
C GLY A 124 -1.13 -10.29 17.28
N GLU A 125 -0.14 -9.46 17.01
CA GLU A 125 0.35 -8.43 17.96
C GLU A 125 -0.71 -7.35 18.25
N THR A 126 -1.63 -7.08 17.30
CA THR A 126 -2.69 -6.09 17.48
C THR A 126 -3.90 -6.62 18.26
N ALA A 127 -3.94 -7.91 18.61
CA ALA A 127 -5.07 -8.52 19.32
C ALA A 127 -5.38 -7.86 20.67
N ASN A 128 -4.36 -7.29 21.31
CA ASN A 128 -4.46 -6.62 22.61
C ASN A 128 -4.61 -5.09 22.49
N TRP A 129 -4.70 -4.56 21.27
CA TRP A 129 -4.91 -3.12 21.09
C TRP A 129 -6.33 -2.75 21.51
N SER A 130 -6.48 -1.56 22.09
CA SER A 130 -7.78 -1.08 22.52
C SER A 130 -8.74 -0.89 21.32
N LYS A 131 -10.05 -1.02 21.59
CA LYS A 131 -11.08 -0.97 20.54
C LYS A 131 -11.16 0.40 19.84
N ASP A 132 -10.68 1.46 20.49
CA ASP A 132 -10.58 2.81 19.93
C ASP A 132 -9.53 2.93 18.81
N LYS A 133 -8.66 1.94 18.67
CA LYS A 133 -7.73 1.85 17.52
C LYS A 133 -8.40 1.38 16.23
N PHE A 134 -9.55 0.74 16.33
CA PHE A 134 -10.33 0.38 15.15
C PHE A 134 -11.06 1.60 14.60
N VAL A 135 -10.90 1.84 13.31
CA VAL A 135 -11.62 2.88 12.56
C VAL A 135 -12.21 2.26 11.31
N SER A 136 -13.51 2.44 11.10
CA SER A 136 -14.16 1.98 9.87
C SER A 136 -13.73 2.82 8.67
N ASN A 137 -13.54 2.19 7.53
CA ASN A 137 -13.24 2.86 6.26
C ASN A 137 -14.28 3.91 5.82
N LYS A 138 -15.45 3.97 6.45
CA LYS A 138 -16.45 5.04 6.23
C LYS A 138 -15.86 6.43 6.48
N ILE A 139 -14.93 6.56 7.43
CA ILE A 139 -14.25 7.82 7.72
C ILE A 139 -13.55 8.42 6.50
N VAL A 140 -13.06 7.58 5.57
CA VAL A 140 -12.41 8.05 4.33
C VAL A 140 -13.41 8.83 3.46
N LEU A 141 -14.64 8.32 3.35
CA LEU A 141 -15.70 8.98 2.59
C LEU A 141 -16.23 10.22 3.29
N GLU A 142 -16.24 10.23 4.62
CA GLU A 142 -16.62 11.39 5.43
C GLU A 142 -15.60 12.53 5.32
N LYS A 143 -14.30 12.20 5.39
CA LYS A 143 -13.21 13.19 5.26
C LYS A 143 -13.01 13.69 3.82
N VAL A 144 -13.31 12.85 2.83
CA VAL A 144 -13.17 13.19 1.41
C VAL A 144 -14.50 12.97 0.67
N PRO A 145 -15.52 13.83 0.88
CA PRO A 145 -16.87 13.64 0.31
C PRO A 145 -16.95 13.68 -1.22
N LYS A 146 -15.86 14.12 -1.88
CA LYS A 146 -15.75 14.15 -3.35
C LYS A 146 -15.43 12.80 -3.98
N LEU A 147 -15.21 11.76 -3.17
CA LEU A 147 -14.94 10.41 -3.66
C LEU A 147 -16.24 9.76 -4.14
N GLU A 148 -16.27 9.40 -5.41
CA GLU A 148 -17.37 8.70 -6.08
C GLU A 148 -16.98 7.25 -6.32
N PHE A 149 -17.93 6.32 -6.16
CA PHE A 149 -17.70 4.90 -6.39
C PHE A 149 -17.38 4.62 -7.87
N ASP A 150 -16.28 3.90 -8.13
CA ASP A 150 -15.75 3.61 -9.47
C ASP A 150 -15.69 2.09 -9.78
N GLY A 151 -16.15 1.23 -8.87
CA GLY A 151 -16.16 -0.22 -9.09
C GLY A 151 -15.47 -1.03 -7.99
N VAL A 152 -15.07 -2.25 -8.32
CA VAL A 152 -14.42 -3.20 -7.39
C VAL A 152 -13.17 -3.78 -8.02
N SER A 153 -12.09 -3.91 -7.24
CA SER A 153 -10.82 -4.55 -7.63
C SER A 153 -10.39 -5.57 -6.58
N GLY A 154 -10.67 -6.84 -6.84
CA GLY A 154 -10.53 -7.91 -5.87
C GLY A 154 -11.44 -7.66 -4.67
N VAL A 155 -10.88 -7.52 -3.47
CA VAL A 155 -11.62 -7.26 -2.22
C VAL A 155 -11.81 -5.77 -1.93
N ALA A 156 -11.26 -4.87 -2.74
CA ALA A 156 -11.33 -3.43 -2.53
C ALA A 156 -12.49 -2.80 -3.29
N LYS A 157 -13.30 -1.98 -2.62
CA LYS A 157 -14.20 -1.03 -3.27
C LYS A 157 -13.40 0.17 -3.71
N ILE A 158 -13.46 0.50 -5.00
CA ILE A 158 -12.66 1.57 -5.62
C ILE A 158 -13.49 2.84 -5.75
N TYR A 159 -12.86 3.95 -5.40
CA TYR A 159 -13.41 5.29 -5.48
C TYR A 159 -12.44 6.21 -6.20
N LYS A 160 -12.97 7.27 -6.80
CA LYS A 160 -12.21 8.33 -7.49
C LYS A 160 -12.79 9.70 -7.22
N ILE A 161 -11.98 10.72 -7.35
CA ILE A 161 -12.43 12.10 -7.48
C ILE A 161 -12.59 12.39 -8.98
N LYS A 162 -13.73 12.93 -9.38
CA LYS A 162 -14.03 13.25 -10.78
C LYS A 162 -12.94 14.14 -11.40
N GLY A 163 -12.43 13.71 -12.54
CA GLY A 163 -11.37 14.43 -13.27
C GLY A 163 -9.96 14.20 -12.74
N GLN A 164 -9.77 13.36 -11.69
CA GLN A 164 -8.46 12.98 -11.19
C GLN A 164 -8.10 11.54 -11.59
N LYS A 165 -6.81 11.22 -11.59
CA LYS A 165 -6.29 9.91 -12.03
C LYS A 165 -6.20 8.91 -10.89
N GLY A 166 -5.84 9.37 -9.69
CA GLY A 166 -5.64 8.53 -8.51
C GLY A 166 -6.87 7.72 -8.13
N LYS A 167 -6.65 6.56 -7.55
CA LYS A 167 -7.69 5.64 -7.08
C LYS A 167 -7.57 5.42 -5.59
N ILE A 168 -8.72 5.33 -4.92
CA ILE A 168 -8.80 5.02 -3.49
C ILE A 168 -9.55 3.71 -3.33
N GLY A 169 -8.85 2.69 -2.83
CA GLY A 169 -9.43 1.39 -2.49
C GLY A 169 -9.81 1.33 -1.02
N LEU A 170 -11.01 0.83 -0.70
CA LEU A 170 -11.43 0.56 0.66
C LEU A 170 -11.55 -0.94 0.85
N ILE A 171 -10.77 -1.49 1.80
CA ILE A 171 -10.78 -2.91 2.17
C ILE A 171 -11.30 -3.02 3.60
N SER A 172 -12.49 -3.58 3.76
CA SER A 172 -13.24 -3.60 5.02
C SER A 172 -13.46 -5.03 5.51
N PRO A 173 -12.41 -5.73 5.98
CA PRO A 173 -12.52 -7.13 6.41
C PRO A 173 -13.42 -7.30 7.64
N ILE A 174 -13.49 -6.30 8.51
CA ILE A 174 -14.31 -6.32 9.72
C ILE A 174 -15.73 -5.83 9.42
N SER A 175 -15.88 -4.66 8.80
CA SER A 175 -17.21 -4.06 8.55
C SER A 175 -18.04 -4.81 7.51
N CYS A 176 -17.40 -5.56 6.59
CA CYS A 176 -18.07 -6.30 5.52
C CYS A 176 -17.98 -7.83 5.66
N SER A 177 -17.33 -8.35 6.71
CA SER A 177 -17.28 -9.79 7.07
C SER A 177 -16.89 -10.73 5.93
N PHE A 178 -15.93 -10.33 5.06
CA PHE A 178 -15.48 -11.18 3.97
C PHE A 178 -14.31 -12.11 4.34
N CYS A 179 -13.69 -11.90 5.50
CA CYS A 179 -12.75 -12.83 6.13
C CYS A 179 -13.47 -13.60 7.23
N SER A 180 -14.21 -14.64 6.88
CA SER A 180 -14.78 -15.61 7.81
C SER A 180 -13.97 -16.90 7.76
#